data_9047f884081ffaeec922a23506485dbd
#
_entry.id   9047f884081ffaeec922a23506485dbd
#
_cell.length_a   1.000
_cell.length_b   1.000
_cell.length_c   1.000
_cell.angle_alpha   90.00
_cell.angle_beta   90.00
_cell.angle_gamma   90.00
#
_symmetry.space_group_name_H-M   'P 1'
#
loop_
_entity.id
_entity.type
_entity.pdbx_description
1 polymer ?
#
loop_
_entity_poly.entity_id
_entity_poly.type
_entity_poly.pdbx_seq_one_letter_code
_entity_poly.pdbx_strand_id
1 'polypeptide(L)'
;MTVQQISIFVENKQGTLLKVLELLKEANIQLVASTIADTVEYGIYRIICSEPQRAFATLKGAGISVAISDVFALTLDNVPGRAADAVRILTQEGIGITYMYSFLYEGKGILIFRTDNPDKTR
;
A
#
# COMPACT_ATOMS: atom_id res chain seq x y z
N MET A 1 0.27 12.72 6.89
CA MET A 1 -0.40 11.63 7.62
C MET A 1 0.21 10.30 7.21
N THR A 2 0.37 9.38 8.16
CA THR A 2 0.87 8.04 7.85
C THR A 2 -0.24 7.02 8.09
N VAL A 3 -0.20 5.95 7.32
CA VAL A 3 -1.09 4.79 7.49
C VAL A 3 -0.24 3.53 7.45
N GLN A 4 -0.75 2.48 8.06
CA GLN A 4 -0.05 1.20 8.05
C GLN A 4 -0.41 0.42 6.79
N GLN A 5 0.60 -0.05 6.10
CA GLN A 5 0.46 -0.84 4.89
C GLN A 5 1.01 -2.24 5.13
N ILE A 6 0.32 -3.23 4.64
CA ILE A 6 0.79 -4.61 4.64
C ILE A 6 1.38 -4.91 3.26
N SER A 7 2.63 -5.36 3.23
CA SER A 7 3.26 -5.87 2.02
C SER A 7 3.30 -7.38 2.10
N ILE A 8 2.70 -8.04 1.12
CA ILE A 8 2.54 -9.49 1.10
C ILE A 8 3.36 -10.03 -0.08
N PHE A 9 4.28 -10.94 0.21
CA PHE A 9 5.11 -11.56 -0.82
C PHE A 9 4.37 -12.80 -1.33
N VAL A 10 3.85 -12.72 -2.56
CA VAL A 10 3.10 -13.81 -3.16
C VAL A 10 3.94 -14.47 -4.24
N GLU A 11 4.07 -15.79 -4.15
CA GLU A 11 4.76 -16.54 -5.18
C GLU A 11 3.99 -16.43 -6.50
N ASN A 12 4.72 -16.42 -7.60
CA ASN A 12 4.10 -16.32 -8.92
C ASN A 12 3.52 -17.68 -9.33
N LYS A 13 2.58 -18.14 -8.54
CA LYS A 13 1.84 -19.38 -8.72
C LYS A 13 0.36 -19.11 -8.75
N GLN A 14 -0.35 -19.91 -9.52
CA GLN A 14 -1.79 -19.87 -9.56
C GLN A 14 -2.36 -20.19 -8.17
N GLY A 15 -3.27 -19.37 -7.69
CA GLY A 15 -3.97 -19.61 -6.43
C GLY A 15 -3.37 -18.96 -5.19
N THR A 16 -2.12 -18.46 -5.23
CA THR A 16 -1.51 -17.82 -4.05
C THR A 16 -2.23 -16.54 -3.65
N LEU A 17 -2.56 -15.70 -4.63
CA LEU A 17 -3.28 -14.47 -4.35
C LEU A 17 -4.68 -14.75 -3.81
N LEU A 18 -5.36 -15.73 -4.39
CA LEU A 18 -6.68 -16.13 -3.92
C LEU A 18 -6.65 -16.59 -2.46
N LYS A 19 -5.63 -17.34 -2.09
CA LYS A 19 -5.47 -17.79 -0.70
C LYS A 19 -5.37 -16.61 0.27
N VAL A 20 -4.59 -15.60 -0.10
CA VAL A 20 -4.45 -14.38 0.72
C VAL A 20 -5.81 -13.69 0.88
N LEU A 21 -6.52 -13.51 -0.22
CA LEU A 21 -7.81 -12.83 -0.20
C LEU A 21 -8.85 -13.61 0.61
N GLU A 22 -8.84 -14.94 0.51
CA GLU A 22 -9.75 -15.77 1.29
C GLU A 22 -9.46 -15.71 2.79
N LEU A 23 -8.18 -15.69 3.18
CA LEU A 23 -7.80 -15.54 4.58
C LEU A 23 -8.30 -14.21 5.16
N LEU A 24 -8.17 -13.13 4.41
CA LEU A 24 -8.65 -11.83 4.84
C LEU A 24 -10.18 -11.79 4.91
N LYS A 25 -10.85 -12.44 3.96
CA LYS A 25 -12.31 -12.55 3.96
C LYS A 25 -12.80 -13.30 5.19
N GLU A 26 -12.20 -14.44 5.50
CA GLU A 26 -12.58 -15.25 6.66
C GLU A 26 -12.35 -14.52 7.98
N ALA A 27 -11.32 -13.67 8.03
CA ALA A 27 -11.03 -12.85 9.20
C ALA A 27 -11.89 -11.58 9.25
N ASN A 28 -12.75 -11.36 8.26
CA ASN A 28 -13.63 -10.21 8.15
C ASN A 28 -12.85 -8.90 8.12
N ILE A 29 -11.77 -8.88 7.38
CA ILE A 29 -10.92 -7.70 7.19
C ILE A 29 -11.24 -7.09 5.84
N GLN A 30 -11.62 -5.80 5.84
CA GLN A 30 -11.97 -5.09 4.62
C GLN A 30 -10.76 -4.46 3.98
N LEU A 31 -10.59 -4.67 2.68
CA LEU A 31 -9.59 -3.98 1.88
C LEU A 31 -10.08 -2.59 1.55
N VAL A 32 -9.25 -1.59 1.81
CA VAL A 32 -9.53 -0.20 1.44
C VAL A 32 -8.87 0.12 0.12
N ALA A 33 -7.63 -0.31 -0.06
CA ALA A 33 -6.87 -0.11 -1.28
C ALA A 33 -5.87 -1.23 -1.43
N SER A 34 -5.51 -1.53 -2.67
CA SER A 34 -4.49 -2.54 -2.93
C SER A 34 -3.83 -2.32 -4.28
N THR A 35 -2.61 -2.79 -4.39
CA THR A 35 -1.88 -2.81 -5.65
C THR A 35 -0.94 -4.01 -5.66
N ILE A 36 -0.67 -4.52 -6.84
CA ILE A 36 0.26 -5.62 -7.00
C ILE A 36 1.35 -5.23 -7.98
N ALA A 37 2.59 -5.51 -7.62
CA ALA A 37 3.74 -5.33 -8.49
C ALA A 37 4.43 -6.66 -8.62
N ASP A 38 4.74 -7.08 -9.83
CA ASP A 38 5.34 -8.39 -10.05
C ASP A 38 6.82 -8.30 -10.42
N THR A 39 7.51 -9.37 -10.07
CA THR A 39 8.86 -9.66 -10.54
C THR A 39 8.80 -10.98 -11.29
N VAL A 40 9.94 -11.48 -11.74
CA VAL A 40 9.98 -12.74 -12.48
C VAL A 40 9.54 -13.92 -11.61
N GLU A 41 9.88 -13.91 -10.35
CA GLU A 41 9.66 -15.04 -9.46
C GLU A 41 8.45 -14.88 -8.53
N TYR A 42 8.14 -13.64 -8.13
CA TYR A 42 7.04 -13.38 -7.20
C TYR A 42 6.51 -11.97 -7.37
N GLY A 43 5.35 -11.73 -6.80
CA GLY A 43 4.77 -10.41 -6.75
C GLY A 43 4.77 -9.86 -5.34
N ILE A 44 4.62 -8.55 -5.24
CA ILE A 44 4.41 -7.86 -3.97
C ILE A 44 3.02 -7.27 -3.99
N TYR A 45 2.15 -7.78 -3.11
CA TYR A 45 0.79 -7.29 -2.99
C TYR A 45 0.74 -6.36 -1.79
N ARG A 46 0.50 -5.07 -2.05
CA ARG A 46 0.43 -4.05 -1.00
C ARG A 46 -1.02 -3.71 -0.74
N ILE A 47 -1.41 -3.75 0.54
CA ILE A 47 -2.79 -3.48 0.91
C ILE A 47 -2.87 -2.44 2.03
N ILE A 48 -3.92 -1.65 1.98
CA ILE A 48 -4.41 -0.82 3.09
C ILE A 48 -5.72 -1.45 3.50
N CYS A 49 -5.87 -1.78 4.77
CA CYS A 49 -7.06 -2.49 5.23
C CYS A 49 -7.57 -1.94 6.55
N SER A 50 -8.77 -2.41 6.93
CA SER A 50 -9.47 -1.90 8.11
C SER A 50 -8.76 -2.21 9.42
N GLU A 51 -8.03 -3.33 9.50
CA GLU A 51 -7.36 -3.75 10.73
C GLU A 51 -5.98 -4.31 10.40
N PRO A 52 -4.99 -3.44 10.16
CA PRO A 52 -3.69 -3.89 9.67
C PRO A 52 -2.95 -4.83 10.62
N GLN A 53 -3.04 -4.59 11.93
CA GLN A 53 -2.34 -5.47 12.88
C GLN A 53 -2.93 -6.88 12.86
N ARG A 54 -4.26 -7.00 12.80
CA ARG A 54 -4.92 -8.29 12.75
C ARG A 54 -4.67 -8.99 11.41
N ALA A 55 -4.65 -8.23 10.33
CA ALA A 55 -4.31 -8.76 9.01
C ALA A 55 -2.89 -9.34 8.99
N PHE A 56 -1.95 -8.60 9.54
CA PHE A 56 -0.56 -9.04 9.64
C PHE A 56 -0.47 -10.37 10.42
N ALA A 57 -1.11 -10.42 11.59
CA ALA A 57 -1.07 -11.62 12.42
C ALA A 57 -1.74 -12.82 11.74
N THR A 58 -2.86 -12.59 11.06
CA THR A 58 -3.60 -13.65 10.36
C THR A 58 -2.76 -14.25 9.24
N LEU A 59 -2.15 -13.41 8.43
CA LEU A 59 -1.36 -13.87 7.29
C LEU A 59 -0.07 -14.54 7.74
N LYS A 60 0.59 -13.95 8.72
CA LYS A 60 1.82 -14.51 9.26
C LYS A 60 1.56 -15.87 9.90
N GLY A 61 0.46 -15.99 10.63
CA GLY A 61 0.05 -17.24 11.25
C GLY A 61 -0.25 -18.34 10.25
N ALA A 62 -0.62 -17.99 9.03
CA ALA A 62 -0.85 -18.93 7.93
C ALA A 62 0.41 -19.27 7.14
N GLY A 63 1.57 -18.77 7.57
CA GLY A 63 2.84 -19.07 6.92
C GLY A 63 3.15 -18.19 5.71
N ILE A 64 2.41 -17.08 5.56
CA ILE A 64 2.64 -16.16 4.44
C ILE A 64 3.66 -15.11 4.84
N SER A 65 4.60 -14.82 3.95
CA SER A 65 5.63 -13.81 4.18
C SER A 65 5.02 -12.42 4.05
N VAL A 66 4.99 -11.68 5.14
CA VAL A 66 4.36 -10.36 5.19
C VAL A 66 5.24 -9.39 5.97
N ALA A 67 5.10 -8.11 5.66
CA ALA A 67 5.73 -7.01 6.39
C ALA A 67 4.71 -5.91 6.58
N ILE A 68 4.82 -5.20 7.70
CA ILE A 68 3.96 -4.05 7.98
C ILE A 68 4.87 -2.82 8.08
N SER A 69 4.45 -1.74 7.46
CA SER A 69 5.23 -0.50 7.46
C SER A 69 4.31 0.71 7.40
N ASP A 70 4.83 1.83 7.87
CA ASP A 70 4.14 3.10 7.74
C ASP A 70 4.44 3.69 6.36
N VAL A 71 3.39 4.12 5.69
CA VAL A 71 3.52 4.84 4.41
C VAL A 71 2.75 6.15 4.53
N PHE A 72 3.05 7.09 3.63
CA PHE A 72 2.40 8.39 3.64
C PHE A 72 1.10 8.33 2.85
N ALA A 73 0.08 9.02 3.37
CA ALA A 73 -1.20 9.18 2.70
C ALA A 73 -1.50 10.66 2.58
N LEU A 74 -1.81 11.11 1.39
CA LEU A 74 -2.10 12.49 1.10
C LEU A 74 -3.45 12.57 0.39
N THR A 75 -4.36 13.40 0.93
CA THR A 75 -5.65 13.63 0.31
C THR A 75 -5.55 14.80 -0.64
N LEU A 76 -5.94 14.60 -1.89
CA LEU A 76 -5.86 15.60 -2.95
C LEU A 76 -7.25 15.84 -3.53
N ASP A 77 -7.50 17.07 -3.95
CA ASP A 77 -8.69 17.37 -4.72
C ASP A 77 -8.63 16.59 -6.04
N ASN A 78 -9.78 16.10 -6.50
CA ASN A 78 -9.85 15.34 -7.74
C ASN A 78 -9.83 16.28 -8.95
N VAL A 79 -8.70 16.94 -9.14
CA VAL A 79 -8.46 17.93 -10.21
C VAL A 79 -7.17 17.53 -10.90
N PRO A 80 -7.10 17.61 -12.24
CA PRO A 80 -5.88 17.29 -12.96
C PRO A 80 -4.68 18.10 -12.44
N GLY A 81 -3.53 17.45 -12.31
CA GLY A 81 -2.29 18.07 -11.90
C GLY A 81 -1.99 18.07 -10.42
N ARG A 82 -2.92 17.65 -9.56
CA ARG A 82 -2.68 17.67 -8.10
C ARG A 82 -1.58 16.70 -7.69
N ALA A 83 -1.54 15.51 -8.29
CA ALA A 83 -0.47 14.56 -8.01
C ALA A 83 0.88 15.12 -8.43
N ALA A 84 0.94 15.80 -9.58
CA ALA A 84 2.16 16.45 -10.05
C ALA A 84 2.63 17.54 -9.07
N ASP A 85 1.70 18.31 -8.52
CA ASP A 85 2.02 19.35 -7.54
C ASP A 85 2.65 18.74 -6.28
N ALA A 86 2.09 17.65 -5.79
CA ALA A 86 2.60 16.97 -4.60
C ALA A 86 3.99 16.40 -4.84
N VAL A 87 4.20 15.74 -5.96
CA VAL A 87 5.50 15.15 -6.30
C VAL A 87 6.55 16.23 -6.53
N ARG A 88 6.15 17.36 -7.11
CA ARG A 88 7.06 18.49 -7.31
C ARG A 88 7.63 18.99 -5.98
N ILE A 89 6.79 19.12 -4.95
CA ILE A 89 7.24 19.56 -3.63
C ILE A 89 8.30 18.62 -3.07
N LEU A 90 8.06 17.31 -3.16
CA LEU A 90 9.02 16.32 -2.68
C LEU A 90 10.32 16.37 -3.47
N THR A 91 10.22 16.54 -4.78
CA THR A 91 11.39 16.65 -5.67
C THR A 91 12.24 17.88 -5.33
N GLN A 92 11.60 19.01 -5.05
CA GLN A 92 12.30 20.23 -4.68
C GLN A 92 13.05 20.07 -3.36
N GLU A 93 12.58 19.22 -2.47
CA GLU A 93 13.24 18.93 -1.20
C GLU A 93 14.26 17.79 -1.32
N GLY A 94 14.49 17.27 -2.52
CA GLY A 94 15.44 16.20 -2.74
C GLY A 94 14.96 14.84 -2.27
N ILE A 95 13.66 14.66 -2.14
CA ILE A 95 13.06 13.41 -1.65
C ILE A 95 12.64 12.57 -2.84
N GLY A 96 13.14 11.32 -2.94
CA GLY A 96 12.75 10.38 -3.97
C GLY A 96 11.59 9.51 -3.54
N ILE A 97 10.68 9.24 -4.46
CA ILE A 97 9.56 8.34 -4.23
C ILE A 97 9.96 6.95 -4.70
N THR A 98 9.89 5.97 -3.79
CA THR A 98 10.24 4.58 -4.12
C THR A 98 9.09 3.85 -4.78
N TYR A 99 7.86 4.15 -4.38
CA TYR A 99 6.66 3.71 -5.08
C TYR A 99 5.48 4.56 -4.66
N MET A 100 4.44 4.57 -5.47
CA MET A 100 3.19 5.23 -5.12
C MET A 100 2.02 4.59 -5.86
N TYR A 101 0.85 4.73 -5.30
CA TYR A 101 -0.40 4.36 -5.94
C TYR A 101 -1.51 5.25 -5.39
N SER A 102 -2.62 5.30 -6.10
CA SER A 102 -3.72 6.20 -5.72
C SER A 102 -5.06 5.54 -5.94
N PHE A 103 -6.07 6.08 -5.28
CA PHE A 103 -7.45 5.65 -5.43
C PHE A 103 -8.37 6.81 -5.07
N LEU A 104 -9.64 6.68 -5.44
CA LEU A 104 -10.65 7.68 -5.11
C LEU A 104 -11.43 7.24 -3.88
N TYR A 105 -11.64 8.17 -2.96
CA TYR A 105 -12.44 7.95 -1.77
C TYR A 105 -13.28 9.20 -1.51
N GLU A 106 -14.60 9.05 -1.55
CA GLU A 106 -15.55 10.15 -1.34
C GLU A 106 -15.27 11.37 -2.21
N GLY A 107 -14.94 11.13 -3.48
CA GLY A 107 -14.67 12.19 -4.45
C GLY A 107 -13.29 12.83 -4.35
N LYS A 108 -12.47 12.40 -3.41
CA LYS A 108 -11.10 12.87 -3.25
C LYS A 108 -10.10 11.85 -3.73
N GLY A 109 -8.97 12.31 -4.25
CA GLY A 109 -7.86 11.44 -4.57
C GLY A 109 -7.03 11.17 -3.32
N ILE A 110 -6.78 9.92 -3.03
CA ILE A 110 -5.87 9.52 -1.95
C ILE A 110 -4.60 8.99 -2.59
N LEU A 111 -3.48 9.63 -2.28
CA LEU A 111 -2.17 9.23 -2.80
C LEU A 111 -1.40 8.54 -1.69
N ILE A 112 -1.05 7.28 -1.91
CA ILE A 112 -0.23 6.51 -0.99
C ILE A 112 1.17 6.43 -1.57
N PHE A 113 2.18 6.74 -0.77
CA PHE A 113 3.56 6.70 -1.27
C PHE A 113 4.56 6.41 -0.16
N ARG A 114 5.69 5.88 -0.57
CA ARG A 114 6.84 5.68 0.28
C ARG A 114 8.02 6.45 -0.29
N THR A 115 8.84 7.02 0.60
CA THR A 115 9.98 7.83 0.19
C THR A 115 11.29 7.22 0.68
N ASP A 116 12.39 7.69 0.11
CA ASP A 116 13.74 7.30 0.54
C ASP A 116 14.19 8.05 1.80
N ASN A 117 13.42 9.03 2.26
CA ASN A 117 13.74 9.79 3.47
C ASN A 117 12.45 10.09 4.26
N PRO A 118 11.94 9.13 5.04
CA PRO A 118 10.68 9.30 5.77
C PRO A 118 10.68 10.48 6.74
N ASP A 119 11.80 10.72 7.41
CA ASP A 119 11.88 11.79 8.40
C ASP A 119 11.76 13.16 7.75
N LYS A 120 12.40 13.37 6.60
CA LYS A 120 12.32 14.64 5.87
C LYS A 120 10.95 14.84 5.22
N THR A 121 10.25 13.76 4.92
CA THR A 121 8.93 13.81 4.28
C THR A 121 7.84 14.33 5.23
N ARG A 122 8.00 14.13 6.50
CA ARG A 122 7.04 14.58 7.51
C ARG A 122 6.98 16.09 7.66
#